data_80bb0ec677ed387345c1301acb47f68d
#
_entry.id   80bb0ec677ed387345c1301acb47f68d
#
_cell.length_a   1.000
_cell.length_b   1.000
_cell.length_c   1.000
_cell.angle_alpha   90.00
_cell.angle_beta   90.00
_cell.angle_gamma   90.00
#
_symmetry.space_group_name_H-M   'P 1'
#
loop_
_entity.id
_entity.type
_entity.pdbx_description
1 polymer ?
#
loop_
_entity_poly.entity_id
_entity_poly.type
_entity_poly.pdbx_seq_one_letter_code
_entity_poly.pdbx_strand_id
1 'polypeptide(L)'
;MNIATLYHQLHQIGFVKSQYEFSKLCGRKKTWFSAIKAANRNVSVSALFTLAQNLQYQAQRPSPVQFDLAFASAQLFKQLEKRCGNATKRS
;
A
#
# COMPACT_ATOMS: atom_id res chain seq x y z
N MET A 1 -2.93 -2.95 -9.87
CA MET A 1 -3.46 -1.92 -8.97
C MET A 1 -2.60 -0.67 -9.05
N ASN A 2 -3.23 0.47 -9.16
CA ASN A 2 -2.54 1.76 -9.20
C ASN A 2 -2.38 2.28 -7.78
N ILE A 3 -1.18 2.77 -7.44
CA ILE A 3 -0.93 3.27 -6.09
C ILE A 3 -1.81 4.48 -5.74
N ALA A 4 -2.11 5.32 -6.72
CA ALA A 4 -3.00 6.47 -6.50
C ALA A 4 -4.42 6.01 -6.18
N THR A 5 -4.88 4.97 -6.86
CA THR A 5 -6.20 4.40 -6.57
C THR A 5 -6.27 3.87 -5.15
N LEU A 6 -5.21 3.19 -4.72
CA LEU A 6 -5.15 2.68 -3.35
C LEU A 6 -5.18 3.81 -2.34
N TYR A 7 -4.43 4.89 -2.61
CA TYR A 7 -4.45 6.05 -1.74
C TYR A 7 -5.87 6.61 -1.60
N HIS A 8 -6.57 6.74 -2.73
CA HIS A 8 -7.94 7.28 -2.71
C HIS A 8 -8.88 6.38 -1.91
N GLN A 9 -8.74 5.07 -2.05
CA GLN A 9 -9.56 4.14 -1.30
C GLN A 9 -9.33 4.27 0.20
N LEU A 10 -8.07 4.34 0.61
CA LEU A 10 -7.74 4.48 2.03
C LEU A 10 -8.17 5.83 2.58
N HIS A 11 -8.10 6.86 1.74
CA HIS A 11 -8.57 8.19 2.13
C HIS A 11 -10.08 8.21 2.32
N GLN A 12 -10.81 7.54 1.43
CA GLN A 12 -12.28 7.52 1.51
C GLN A 12 -12.79 6.85 2.77
N ILE A 13 -12.10 5.81 3.21
CA ILE A 13 -12.53 5.12 4.44
C ILE A 13 -12.01 5.81 5.71
N GLY A 14 -11.26 6.91 5.53
CA GLY A 14 -10.77 7.68 6.67
C GLY A 14 -9.50 7.13 7.30
N PHE A 15 -8.88 6.13 6.69
CA PHE A 15 -7.67 5.53 7.26
C PHE A 15 -6.46 6.43 7.12
N VAL A 16 -6.30 7.09 5.98
CA VAL A 16 -5.24 8.09 5.79
C VAL A 16 -5.90 9.44 5.52
N LYS A 17 -5.36 10.48 6.12
CA LYS A 17 -5.92 11.82 6.00
C LYS A 17 -5.21 12.66 4.98
N SER A 18 -3.99 12.29 4.61
CA SER A 18 -3.19 13.09 3.69
C SER A 18 -2.17 12.22 2.98
N GLN A 19 -1.59 12.78 1.93
CA GLN A 19 -0.50 12.10 1.21
C GLN A 19 0.72 11.89 2.11
N TYR A 20 0.91 12.77 3.07
CA TYR A 20 2.00 12.62 4.04
C TYR A 20 1.84 11.32 4.83
N GLU A 21 0.64 11.08 5.35
CA GLU A 21 0.38 9.87 6.12
C GLU A 21 0.56 8.62 5.26
N PHE A 22 0.12 8.70 4.02
CA PHE A 22 0.25 7.58 3.10
C PHE A 22 1.73 7.27 2.82
N SER A 23 2.54 8.30 2.61
CA SER A 23 3.97 8.12 2.40
C SER A 23 4.63 7.44 3.60
N LYS A 24 4.24 7.84 4.81
CA LYS A 24 4.77 7.24 6.03
C LYS A 24 4.37 5.78 6.15
N LEU A 25 3.16 5.44 5.73
CA LEU A 25 2.73 4.05 5.72
C LEU A 25 3.60 3.18 4.82
N CYS A 26 4.13 3.77 3.76
CA CYS A 26 5.03 3.07 2.84
C CYS A 26 6.47 3.05 3.35
N GLY A 27 6.72 3.61 4.54
CA GLY A 27 8.06 3.67 5.09
C GLY A 27 8.95 4.69 4.41
N ARG A 28 8.35 5.73 3.85
CA ARG A 28 9.08 6.74 3.09
C ARG A 28 8.90 8.12 3.70
N LYS A 29 9.62 9.08 3.15
CA LYS A 29 9.51 10.48 3.59
C LYS A 29 8.14 11.02 3.22
N LYS A 30 7.69 12.04 3.95
CA LYS A 30 6.33 12.55 3.80
C LYS A 30 6.02 13.10 2.41
N THR A 31 7.02 13.49 1.64
CA THR A 31 6.83 14.02 0.29
C THR A 31 6.98 12.97 -0.81
N TRP A 32 7.26 11.74 -0.43
CA TRP A 32 7.56 10.67 -1.39
C TRP A 32 6.41 10.41 -2.36
N PHE A 33 5.19 10.34 -1.85
CA PHE A 33 4.04 10.01 -2.70
C PHE A 33 3.78 11.11 -3.72
N SER A 34 3.89 12.37 -3.30
CA SER A 34 3.73 13.49 -4.23
C SER A 34 4.77 13.45 -5.32
N ALA A 35 6.01 13.13 -4.99
CA ALA A 35 7.08 13.03 -5.96
C ALA A 35 6.84 11.89 -6.95
N ILE A 36 6.37 10.74 -6.46
CA ILE A 36 6.05 9.60 -7.32
C ILE A 36 4.94 9.95 -8.30
N LYS A 37 3.89 10.62 -7.83
CA LYS A 37 2.77 11.02 -8.68
C LYS A 37 3.23 12.01 -9.76
N ALA A 38 4.01 13.01 -9.36
CA ALA A 38 4.45 14.05 -10.28
C ALA A 38 5.37 13.47 -11.37
N ALA A 39 6.20 12.51 -11.00
CA ALA A 39 7.14 11.90 -11.94
C ALA A 39 6.53 10.73 -12.71
N ASN A 40 5.32 10.34 -12.39
CA ASN A 40 4.63 9.20 -13.02
C ASN A 40 5.50 7.93 -12.94
N ARG A 41 6.10 7.69 -11.78
CA ARG A 41 7.02 6.57 -11.58
C ARG A 41 6.32 5.38 -10.97
N ASN A 42 6.85 4.19 -11.23
CA ASN A 42 6.38 2.98 -10.57
C ASN A 42 6.87 2.95 -9.13
N VAL A 43 6.01 2.43 -8.26
CA VAL A 43 6.35 2.26 -6.85
C VAL A 43 7.25 1.04 -6.69
N SER A 44 8.28 1.15 -5.87
CA SER A 44 9.20 0.05 -5.65
C SER A 44 8.49 -1.10 -4.90
N VAL A 45 8.98 -2.32 -5.12
CA VAL A 45 8.47 -3.50 -4.42
C VAL A 45 8.62 -3.33 -2.91
N SER A 46 9.73 -2.76 -2.48
CA SER A 46 10.00 -2.53 -1.08
C SER A 46 8.94 -1.64 -0.43
N ALA A 47 8.56 -0.56 -1.10
CA ALA A 47 7.54 0.35 -0.57
C ALA A 47 6.17 -0.33 -0.53
N LEU A 48 5.83 -1.10 -1.56
CA LEU A 48 4.56 -1.82 -1.58
C LEU A 48 4.51 -2.88 -0.48
N PHE A 49 5.61 -3.56 -0.24
CA PHE A 49 5.67 -4.58 0.79
C PHE A 49 5.47 -3.97 2.18
N THR A 50 6.15 -2.85 2.44
CA THR A 50 6.01 -2.14 3.71
C THR A 50 4.56 -1.69 3.91
N LEU A 51 3.96 -1.13 2.86
CA LEU A 51 2.56 -0.70 2.93
C LEU A 51 1.64 -1.89 3.21
N ALA A 52 1.84 -3.01 2.51
CA ALA A 52 1.00 -4.19 2.70
C ALA A 52 1.12 -4.71 4.13
N GLN A 53 2.32 -4.75 4.68
CA GLN A 53 2.51 -5.21 6.05
C GLN A 53 1.83 -4.28 7.05
N ASN A 54 1.94 -2.98 6.84
CA ASN A 54 1.29 -2.02 7.73
C ASN A 54 -0.23 -2.15 7.69
N LEU A 55 -0.79 -2.33 6.50
CA LEU A 55 -2.23 -2.52 6.37
C LEU A 55 -2.68 -3.82 7.00
N GLN A 56 -1.91 -4.89 6.82
CA GLN A 56 -2.23 -6.18 7.44
C GLN A 56 -2.20 -6.09 8.96
N TYR A 57 -1.21 -5.39 9.49
CA TYR A 57 -1.09 -5.20 10.92
C TYR A 57 -2.32 -4.45 11.47
N GLN A 58 -2.71 -3.38 10.78
CA GLN A 58 -3.88 -2.61 11.21
C GLN A 58 -5.17 -3.40 11.05
N ALA A 59 -5.24 -4.27 10.06
CA ALA A 59 -6.44 -5.08 9.83
C ALA A 59 -6.65 -6.13 10.91
N GLN A 60 -5.63 -6.43 11.70
CA GLN A 60 -5.76 -7.37 12.82
C GLN A 60 -6.45 -6.73 14.02
N ARG A 61 -6.58 -5.41 14.02
CA ARG A 61 -7.21 -4.69 15.12
C ARG A 61 -8.68 -4.46 14.81
N PRO A 62 -9.57 -4.64 15.79
CA PRO A 62 -10.99 -4.35 15.57
C PRO A 62 -11.19 -2.88 15.21
N SER A 63 -11.84 -2.64 14.08
CA SER A 63 -12.13 -1.27 13.66
C SER A 63 -13.22 -1.30 12.60
N PRO A 64 -13.89 -0.14 12.38
CA PRO A 64 -14.93 -0.07 11.34
C PRO A 64 -14.39 -0.33 9.93
N VAL A 65 -13.10 -0.16 9.72
CA VAL A 65 -12.50 -0.33 8.40
C VAL A 65 -11.62 -1.58 8.31
N GLN A 66 -11.75 -2.48 9.27
CA GLN A 66 -10.93 -3.67 9.36
C GLN A 66 -10.96 -4.49 8.07
N PHE A 67 -12.15 -4.73 7.55
CA PHE A 67 -12.28 -5.55 6.33
C PHE A 67 -11.71 -4.83 5.12
N ASP A 68 -11.89 -3.52 5.05
CA ASP A 68 -11.31 -2.74 3.95
C ASP A 68 -9.79 -2.81 3.96
N LEU A 69 -9.21 -2.72 5.14
CA LEU A 69 -7.74 -2.81 5.28
C LEU A 69 -7.25 -4.21 4.92
N ALA A 70 -7.96 -5.23 5.36
CA ALA A 70 -7.59 -6.61 5.04
C ALA A 70 -7.66 -6.85 3.53
N PHE A 71 -8.70 -6.34 2.88
CA PHE A 71 -8.85 -6.48 1.44
C PHE A 71 -7.72 -5.76 0.71
N ALA A 72 -7.41 -4.54 1.13
CA ALA A 72 -6.35 -3.77 0.50
C ALA A 72 -4.99 -4.45 0.65
N SER A 73 -4.69 -4.99 1.83
CA SER A 73 -3.42 -5.68 2.03
C SER A 73 -3.34 -6.95 1.18
N ALA A 74 -4.45 -7.68 1.07
CA ALA A 74 -4.48 -8.88 0.23
C ALA A 74 -4.22 -8.53 -1.24
N GLN A 75 -4.80 -7.42 -1.72
CA GLN A 75 -4.56 -6.95 -3.09
C GLN A 75 -3.09 -6.61 -3.30
N LEU A 76 -2.49 -5.95 -2.32
CA LEU A 76 -1.07 -5.59 -2.40
C LEU A 76 -0.18 -6.82 -2.43
N PHE A 77 -0.45 -7.80 -1.59
CA PHE A 77 0.33 -9.03 -1.58
C PHE A 77 0.20 -9.78 -2.91
N LYS A 78 -0.97 -9.75 -3.51
CA LYS A 78 -1.16 -10.33 -4.83
C LYS A 78 -0.31 -9.64 -5.88
N GLN A 79 -0.25 -8.31 -5.83
CA GLN A 79 0.59 -7.54 -6.74
C GLN A 79 2.06 -7.87 -6.56
N LEU A 80 2.48 -7.98 -5.30
CA LEU A 80 3.86 -8.32 -5.00
C LEU A 80 4.21 -9.71 -5.50
N GLU A 81 3.31 -10.66 -5.31
CA GLU A 81 3.47 -12.01 -5.81
C GLU A 81 3.69 -12.03 -7.31
N LYS A 82 2.88 -11.26 -8.03
CA LYS A 82 3.02 -11.16 -9.47
C LYS A 82 4.37 -10.60 -9.89
N ARG A 83 4.82 -9.55 -9.21
CA ARG A 83 6.06 -8.89 -9.56
C ARG A 83 7.28 -9.73 -9.22
N CYS A 84 7.18 -10.54 -8.17
CA CYS A 84 8.26 -11.41 -7.73
C CYS A 84 7.99 -12.88 -8.03
N GLY A 85 6.94 -13.15 -8.80
CA GLY A 85 6.44 -14.50 -8.95
C GLY A 85 7.42 -15.49 -9.53
N ASN A 86 8.24 -15.03 -10.48
CA ASN A 86 9.20 -15.92 -11.11
C ASN A 86 10.21 -16.45 -10.11
N ALA A 87 10.66 -15.60 -9.22
CA ALA A 87 11.63 -16.01 -8.22
C ALA A 87 11.00 -17.01 -7.25
N THR A 88 9.73 -16.80 -6.91
CA THR A 88 9.04 -17.66 -5.97
C THR A 88 8.66 -19.01 -6.57
N LYS A 89 8.22 -18.98 -7.80
CA LYS A 89 7.70 -20.18 -8.44
C LYS A 89 8.71 -21.27 -8.67
N ARG A 90 9.97 -20.88 -8.75
CA ARG A 90 11.02 -21.84 -9.01
C ARG A 90 11.37 -22.68 -7.80
N SER A 91 10.91 -22.30 -6.66
CA SER A 91 11.21 -23.03 -5.43
C SER A 91 10.58 -24.41 -5.37
#